data_c944af50861d5a9bbdb1b77f80b9510a
#
_entry.id   c944af50861d5a9bbdb1b77f80b9510a
#
_cell.length_a   1.000
_cell.length_b   1.000
_cell.length_c   1.000
_cell.angle_alpha   90.00
_cell.angle_beta   90.00
_cell.angle_gamma   90.00
#
_symmetry.space_group_name_H-M   'P 1'
#
loop_
_entity.id
_entity.type
_entity.pdbx_description
1 polymer ?
#
loop_
_entity_poly.entity_id
_entity_poly.type
_entity_poly.pdbx_seq_one_letter_code
_entity_poly.pdbx_strand_id
1 'polypeptide(L)'
;MTRVKPEIPKFRGPGKGRSGASNPKGRQLLQNATSEVSALLGDMPRSRDMLIEALHLIQDYYRCLSSNHLVALADEFRLAIAEVYETATFYHHFDVLADEEASPPEITVRVCESLTCEMLGAKELLSNLNSILGNNARVLTAPCMGACDKAPAVAVGQNQIFHATPEKIEDAVASSSVRAVIPDHIDYDKYVSAGGYKTLRRCYDGNLSREQIISSLESSSLCGLGGAG
;
A
#
# COMPACT_ATOMS: atom_id res chain seq x y z
N MET A 1 -22.74 28.67 4.65
CA MET A 1 -23.19 27.27 4.55
C MET A 1 -22.48 26.47 5.63
N THR A 2 -23.17 26.19 6.73
CA THR A 2 -22.65 25.43 7.86
C THR A 2 -22.59 23.94 7.48
N ARG A 3 -21.39 23.38 7.40
CA ARG A 3 -21.21 21.93 7.19
C ARG A 3 -21.77 21.18 8.40
N VAL A 4 -22.88 20.48 8.20
CA VAL A 4 -23.39 19.53 9.18
C VAL A 4 -22.40 18.36 9.22
N LYS A 5 -21.75 18.15 10.37
CA LYS A 5 -20.93 16.96 10.61
C LYS A 5 -21.85 15.74 10.57
N PRO A 6 -21.51 14.69 9.79
CA PRO A 6 -22.28 13.45 9.83
C PRO A 6 -22.22 12.87 11.25
N GLU A 7 -23.38 12.54 11.82
CA GLU A 7 -23.44 11.80 13.08
C GLU A 7 -22.86 10.41 12.86
N ILE A 8 -21.77 10.11 13.56
CA ILE A 8 -21.17 8.77 13.58
C ILE A 8 -22.16 7.86 14.31
N PRO A 9 -22.60 6.74 13.71
CA PRO A 9 -23.49 5.80 14.38
C PRO A 9 -22.87 5.33 15.69
N LYS A 10 -23.53 5.55 16.81
CA LYS A 10 -23.12 5.01 18.11
C LYS A 10 -23.17 3.49 18.00
N PHE A 11 -22.02 2.85 18.11
CA PHE A 11 -21.92 1.39 18.19
C PHE A 11 -22.83 0.92 19.32
N ARG A 12 -23.80 0.05 19.02
CA ARG A 12 -24.63 -0.57 20.05
C ARG A 12 -23.73 -1.49 20.86
N GLY A 13 -23.45 -1.12 22.08
CA GLY A 13 -22.82 -2.02 23.05
C GLY A 13 -23.61 -3.32 23.19
N PRO A 14 -23.00 -4.39 23.75
CA PRO A 14 -23.60 -5.68 23.86
C PRO A 14 -24.97 -5.55 24.54
N GLY A 15 -25.99 -6.11 23.87
CA GLY A 15 -27.39 -5.98 24.29
C GLY A 15 -27.55 -6.41 25.74
N LYS A 16 -28.23 -5.58 26.54
CA LYS A 16 -28.65 -5.93 27.89
C LYS A 16 -29.54 -7.18 27.80
N GLY A 17 -29.06 -8.34 28.28
CA GLY A 17 -29.95 -9.48 28.43
C GLY A 17 -29.37 -10.89 28.44
N ARG A 18 -28.04 -11.07 28.40
CA ARG A 18 -27.46 -12.39 28.69
C ARG A 18 -26.39 -12.21 29.76
N SER A 19 -26.59 -12.91 30.92
CA SER A 19 -25.58 -13.05 31.97
C SER A 19 -24.27 -13.49 31.30
N GLY A 20 -23.24 -12.68 31.48
CA GLY A 20 -22.04 -12.70 30.69
C GLY A 20 -21.37 -14.06 30.64
N ALA A 21 -21.05 -14.53 29.46
CA ALA A 21 -19.93 -15.43 29.32
C ALA A 21 -18.69 -14.67 29.84
N SER A 22 -18.00 -15.26 30.81
CA SER A 22 -16.80 -14.67 31.42
C SER A 22 -15.63 -14.47 30.43
N ASN A 23 -15.78 -14.97 29.21
CA ASN A 23 -14.84 -14.79 28.13
C ASN A 23 -15.55 -14.22 26.89
N PRO A 24 -15.26 -12.97 26.48
CA PRO A 24 -15.76 -12.42 25.25
C PRO A 24 -15.30 -13.29 24.07
N LYS A 25 -16.17 -13.51 23.09
CA LYS A 25 -15.84 -14.26 21.88
C LYS A 25 -14.93 -13.42 20.99
N GLY A 26 -13.94 -14.06 20.36
CA GLY A 26 -13.00 -13.45 19.45
C GLY A 26 -11.68 -13.04 20.11
N ARG A 27 -10.79 -12.44 19.32
CA ARG A 27 -9.50 -11.95 19.81
C ARG A 27 -9.71 -10.78 20.76
N GLN A 28 -8.95 -10.81 21.86
CA GLN A 28 -9.01 -9.77 22.88
C GLN A 28 -8.02 -8.65 22.55
N LEU A 29 -8.40 -7.43 22.87
CA LEU A 29 -7.51 -6.29 22.79
C LEU A 29 -6.42 -6.40 23.86
N LEU A 30 -5.17 -6.40 23.44
CA LEU A 30 -4.01 -6.43 24.31
C LEU A 30 -3.48 -5.02 24.54
N GLN A 31 -3.26 -4.64 25.79
CA GLN A 31 -2.81 -3.30 26.17
C GLN A 31 -1.44 -2.95 25.59
N ASN A 32 -0.52 -3.90 25.51
CA ASN A 32 0.78 -3.69 24.87
C ASN A 32 0.65 -3.37 23.38
N ALA A 33 -0.14 -4.16 22.62
CA ALA A 33 -0.37 -3.91 21.20
C ALA A 33 -1.07 -2.56 20.96
N THR A 34 -2.01 -2.18 21.81
CA THR A 34 -2.64 -0.85 21.75
C THR A 34 -1.62 0.25 21.95
N SER A 35 -0.76 0.13 22.96
CA SER A 35 0.27 1.14 23.23
C SER A 35 1.29 1.25 22.09
N GLU A 36 1.70 0.12 21.49
CA GLU A 36 2.63 0.04 20.38
C GLU A 36 2.04 0.70 19.11
N VAL A 37 0.80 0.36 18.77
CA VAL A 37 0.09 0.93 17.61
C VAL A 37 -0.15 2.42 17.82
N SER A 38 -0.65 2.83 18.98
CA SER A 38 -0.92 4.23 19.29
C SER A 38 0.36 5.08 19.24
N ALA A 39 1.46 4.59 19.79
CA ALA A 39 2.75 5.27 19.75
C ALA A 39 3.30 5.41 18.31
N LEU A 40 3.14 4.37 17.49
CA LEU A 40 3.61 4.38 16.11
C LEU A 40 2.79 5.33 15.24
N LEU A 41 1.49 5.38 15.43
CA LEU A 41 0.59 6.24 14.65
C LEU A 41 0.67 7.72 15.07
N GLY A 42 1.12 8.03 16.30
CA GLY A 42 1.23 9.41 16.79
C GLY A 42 -0.03 10.24 16.53
N ASP A 43 0.15 11.40 15.92
CA ASP A 43 -0.92 12.36 15.60
C ASP A 43 -1.68 12.05 14.28
N MET A 44 -1.42 10.89 13.63
CA MET A 44 -2.14 10.50 12.42
C MET A 44 -3.65 10.48 12.67
N PRO A 45 -4.50 11.05 11.79
CA PRO A 45 -5.95 10.96 11.92
C PRO A 45 -6.44 9.51 11.90
N ARG A 46 -7.34 9.15 12.84
CA ARG A 46 -7.96 7.82 12.93
C ARG A 46 -9.22 7.75 12.06
N SER A 47 -9.15 8.24 10.83
CA SER A 47 -10.23 8.18 9.86
C SER A 47 -10.06 6.98 8.92
N ARG A 48 -11.17 6.44 8.43
CA ARG A 48 -11.19 5.21 7.61
C ARG A 48 -10.30 5.28 6.38
N ASP A 49 -10.19 6.44 5.76
CA ASP A 49 -9.34 6.72 4.60
C ASP A 49 -7.84 6.61 4.90
N MET A 50 -7.43 6.69 6.18
CA MET A 50 -6.05 6.56 6.61
C MET A 50 -5.67 5.12 7.03
N LEU A 51 -6.57 4.13 6.83
CA LEU A 51 -6.32 2.75 7.26
C LEU A 51 -5.13 2.11 6.54
N ILE A 52 -5.00 2.32 5.24
CA ILE A 52 -3.91 1.74 4.44
C ILE A 52 -2.57 2.33 4.86
N GLU A 53 -2.50 3.62 5.08
CA GLU A 53 -1.32 4.31 5.59
C GLU A 53 -0.89 3.79 6.96
N ALA A 54 -1.86 3.56 7.85
CA ALA A 54 -1.59 2.97 9.16
C ALA A 54 -1.06 1.53 9.06
N LEU A 55 -1.62 0.72 8.15
CA LEU A 55 -1.12 -0.62 7.87
C LEU A 55 0.32 -0.58 7.34
N HIS A 56 0.66 0.37 6.45
CA HIS A 56 2.02 0.56 5.98
C HIS A 56 2.98 0.91 7.12
N LEU A 57 2.62 1.83 8.01
CA LEU A 57 3.47 2.17 9.15
C LEU A 57 3.78 0.96 10.03
N ILE A 58 2.77 0.13 10.32
CA ILE A 58 2.95 -1.08 11.13
C ILE A 58 3.82 -2.10 10.37
N GLN A 59 3.51 -2.34 9.09
CA GLN A 59 4.28 -3.25 8.23
C GLN A 59 5.76 -2.83 8.14
N ASP A 60 6.03 -1.55 7.91
CA ASP A 60 7.39 -1.04 7.74
C ASP A 60 8.20 -1.14 9.04
N TYR A 61 7.56 -0.90 10.18
CA TYR A 61 8.23 -0.93 11.48
C TYR A 61 8.45 -2.36 12.00
N TYR A 62 7.40 -3.21 11.97
CA TYR A 62 7.44 -4.57 12.49
C TYR A 62 7.74 -5.62 11.41
N ARG A 63 7.81 -5.23 10.14
CA ARG A 63 7.98 -6.10 8.94
C ARG A 63 6.82 -7.07 8.71
N CYS A 64 5.76 -6.95 9.49
CA CYS A 64 4.56 -7.76 9.41
C CYS A 64 3.39 -7.08 10.11
N LEU A 65 2.20 -7.58 9.87
CA LEU A 65 0.98 -7.23 10.55
C LEU A 65 0.58 -8.39 11.47
N SER A 66 0.92 -8.32 12.75
CA SER A 66 0.48 -9.34 13.71
C SER A 66 -1.04 -9.24 13.96
N SER A 67 -1.65 -10.36 14.26
CA SER A 67 -3.07 -10.40 14.61
C SER A 67 -3.41 -9.45 15.77
N ASN A 68 -2.52 -9.28 16.74
CA ASN A 68 -2.71 -8.39 17.87
C ASN A 68 -2.65 -6.91 17.45
N HIS A 69 -1.76 -6.55 16.53
CA HIS A 69 -1.69 -5.20 15.96
C HIS A 69 -2.94 -4.87 15.14
N LEU A 70 -3.48 -5.84 14.36
CA LEU A 70 -4.74 -5.63 13.61
C LEU A 70 -5.93 -5.39 14.53
N VAL A 71 -6.02 -6.10 15.67
CA VAL A 71 -7.05 -5.86 16.68
C VAL A 71 -6.92 -4.48 17.30
N ALA A 72 -5.70 -4.08 17.67
CA ALA A 72 -5.43 -2.76 18.23
C ALA A 72 -5.73 -1.64 17.22
N LEU A 73 -5.38 -1.85 15.95
CA LEU A 73 -5.68 -0.91 14.86
C LEU A 73 -7.19 -0.76 14.64
N ALA A 74 -7.93 -1.87 14.68
CA ALA A 74 -9.40 -1.85 14.56
C ALA A 74 -10.05 -1.04 15.69
N ASP A 75 -9.55 -1.15 16.91
CA ASP A 75 -10.02 -0.37 18.06
C ASP A 75 -9.69 1.12 17.90
N GLU A 76 -8.44 1.48 17.55
CA GLU A 76 -8.00 2.86 17.32
C GLU A 76 -8.83 3.57 16.23
N PHE A 77 -9.13 2.87 15.13
CA PHE A 77 -9.91 3.40 14.01
C PHE A 77 -11.43 3.24 14.19
N ARG A 78 -11.88 2.55 15.24
CA ARG A 78 -13.28 2.21 15.48
C ARG A 78 -13.94 1.47 14.30
N LEU A 79 -13.17 0.59 13.68
CA LEU A 79 -13.58 -0.27 12.58
C LEU A 79 -13.85 -1.69 13.09
N ALA A 80 -14.59 -2.48 12.29
CA ALA A 80 -14.71 -3.90 12.57
C ALA A 80 -13.37 -4.61 12.30
N ILE A 81 -12.99 -5.57 13.14
CA ILE A 81 -11.76 -6.38 12.96
C ILE A 81 -11.76 -7.04 11.57
N ALA A 82 -12.92 -7.52 11.11
CA ALA A 82 -13.04 -8.12 9.78
C ALA A 82 -12.66 -7.14 8.66
N GLU A 83 -13.07 -5.89 8.76
CA GLU A 83 -12.77 -4.85 7.76
C GLU A 83 -11.25 -4.56 7.70
N VAL A 84 -10.61 -4.43 8.86
CA VAL A 84 -9.17 -4.22 8.94
C VAL A 84 -8.40 -5.43 8.40
N TYR A 85 -8.84 -6.65 8.77
CA TYR A 85 -8.25 -7.89 8.31
C TYR A 85 -8.41 -8.09 6.80
N GLU A 86 -9.61 -7.86 6.26
CA GLU A 86 -9.88 -7.93 4.81
C GLU A 86 -9.01 -6.94 4.03
N THR A 87 -8.87 -5.71 4.52
CA THR A 87 -8.00 -4.72 3.90
C THR A 87 -6.54 -5.17 3.93
N ALA A 88 -6.05 -5.65 5.08
CA ALA A 88 -4.69 -6.12 5.25
C ALA A 88 -4.35 -7.32 4.35
N THR A 89 -5.28 -8.28 4.19
CA THR A 89 -5.05 -9.49 3.40
C THR A 89 -5.32 -9.30 1.91
N PHE A 90 -5.99 -8.22 1.51
CA PHE A 90 -6.24 -7.91 0.11
C PHE A 90 -4.96 -7.55 -0.66
N TYR A 91 -4.05 -6.81 -0.03
CA TYR A 91 -2.83 -6.35 -0.68
C TYR A 91 -1.68 -7.31 -0.45
N HIS A 92 -1.08 -7.79 -1.53
CA HIS A 92 0.10 -8.68 -1.49
C HIS A 92 1.34 -8.07 -0.80
N HIS A 93 1.32 -6.76 -0.58
CA HIS A 93 2.39 -6.04 0.09
C HIS A 93 2.45 -6.38 1.60
N PHE A 94 1.30 -6.63 2.21
CA PHE A 94 1.21 -6.85 3.65
C PHE A 94 1.42 -8.31 4.03
N ASP A 95 2.21 -8.53 5.05
CA ASP A 95 2.49 -9.84 5.63
C ASP A 95 1.67 -10.01 6.93
N VAL A 96 0.49 -10.56 6.80
CA VAL A 96 -0.38 -10.83 7.95
C VAL A 96 0.04 -12.15 8.59
N LEU A 97 0.55 -12.08 9.82
CA LEU A 97 1.02 -13.25 10.57
C LEU A 97 0.01 -13.69 11.61
N ALA A 98 -0.14 -15.02 11.75
CA ALA A 98 -0.82 -15.62 12.88
C ALA A 98 0.01 -15.46 14.15
N ASP A 99 -0.61 -15.75 15.32
CA ASP A 99 0.12 -15.77 16.58
C ASP A 99 1.19 -16.87 16.51
N GLU A 100 2.38 -16.60 17.04
CA GLU A 100 3.53 -17.50 17.06
C GLU A 100 4.32 -17.65 15.75
N GLU A 101 3.90 -17.03 14.64
CA GLU A 101 4.70 -16.99 13.43
C GLU A 101 5.86 -15.99 13.58
N ALA A 102 7.04 -16.42 13.13
CA ALA A 102 8.22 -15.56 13.14
C ALA A 102 8.12 -14.45 12.09
N SER A 103 8.55 -13.25 12.45
CA SER A 103 8.65 -12.15 11.50
C SER A 103 9.55 -12.52 10.32
N PRO A 104 9.19 -12.11 9.09
CA PRO A 104 10.01 -12.38 7.91
C PRO A 104 11.41 -11.74 8.03
N PRO A 105 12.39 -12.20 7.22
CA PRO A 105 13.68 -11.54 7.12
C PRO A 105 13.54 -10.05 6.82
N GLU A 106 14.58 -9.28 7.15
CA GLU A 106 14.58 -7.82 7.00
C GLU A 106 14.35 -7.39 5.55
N ILE A 107 14.91 -8.14 4.61
CA ILE A 107 14.77 -7.84 3.18
C ILE A 107 13.83 -8.86 2.54
N THR A 108 12.84 -8.36 1.82
CA THR A 108 11.99 -9.15 0.95
C THR A 108 12.21 -8.75 -0.50
N VAL A 109 12.53 -9.73 -1.34
CA VAL A 109 12.66 -9.61 -2.79
C VAL A 109 11.37 -10.13 -3.43
N ARG A 110 10.70 -9.29 -4.19
CA ARG A 110 9.46 -9.64 -4.91
C ARG A 110 9.73 -9.66 -6.40
N VAL A 111 9.51 -10.80 -7.03
CA VAL A 111 9.70 -11.01 -8.48
C VAL A 111 8.34 -10.95 -9.17
N CYS A 112 8.19 -10.07 -10.15
CA CYS A 112 6.95 -9.96 -10.93
C CYS A 112 6.70 -11.25 -11.72
N GLU A 113 5.53 -11.89 -11.52
CA GLU A 113 5.12 -13.12 -12.22
C GLU A 113 4.15 -12.87 -13.38
N SER A 114 3.97 -11.61 -13.80
CA SER A 114 3.09 -11.29 -14.92
C SER A 114 3.69 -11.70 -16.25
N LEU A 115 2.82 -11.95 -17.24
CA LEU A 115 3.15 -12.54 -18.54
C LEU A 115 4.42 -11.97 -19.18
N THR A 116 4.56 -10.66 -19.29
CA THR A 116 5.74 -10.04 -19.92
C THR A 116 7.03 -10.35 -19.15
N CYS A 117 6.98 -10.31 -17.81
CA CYS A 117 8.15 -10.63 -17.00
C CYS A 117 8.49 -12.12 -17.10
N GLU A 118 7.49 -13.00 -17.12
CA GLU A 118 7.69 -14.45 -17.30
C GLU A 118 8.33 -14.76 -18.66
N MET A 119 7.84 -14.15 -19.73
CA MET A 119 8.42 -14.29 -21.09
C MET A 119 9.88 -13.82 -21.15
N LEU A 120 10.29 -12.88 -20.31
CA LEU A 120 11.64 -12.31 -20.25
C LEU A 120 12.48 -12.90 -19.10
N GLY A 121 12.13 -14.09 -18.58
CA GLY A 121 12.99 -14.87 -17.69
C GLY A 121 12.72 -14.71 -16.20
N ALA A 122 11.62 -14.08 -15.77
CA ALA A 122 11.31 -13.90 -14.36
C ALA A 122 11.15 -15.24 -13.61
N LYS A 123 10.64 -16.27 -14.26
CA LYS A 123 10.48 -17.60 -13.67
C LYS A 123 11.82 -18.29 -13.36
N GLU A 124 12.77 -18.18 -14.28
CA GLU A 124 14.12 -18.69 -14.07
C GLU A 124 14.84 -17.88 -12.98
N LEU A 125 14.69 -16.55 -13.01
CA LEU A 125 15.22 -15.67 -11.98
C LEU A 125 14.69 -16.05 -10.60
N LEU A 126 13.38 -16.23 -10.45
CA LEU A 126 12.73 -16.64 -9.19
C LEU A 126 13.29 -17.98 -8.67
N SER A 127 13.50 -18.97 -9.55
CA SER A 127 14.02 -20.29 -9.17
C SER A 127 15.44 -20.23 -8.63
N ASN A 128 16.27 -19.33 -9.16
CA ASN A 128 17.67 -19.22 -8.82
C ASN A 128 17.92 -18.33 -7.59
N LEU A 129 17.10 -17.30 -7.37
CA LEU A 129 17.31 -16.31 -6.32
C LEU A 129 17.33 -16.90 -4.90
N ASN A 130 16.51 -17.91 -4.61
CA ASN A 130 16.51 -18.56 -3.31
C ASN A 130 17.87 -19.21 -2.98
N SER A 131 18.54 -19.76 -3.98
CA SER A 131 19.86 -20.36 -3.81
C SER A 131 20.96 -19.32 -3.69
N ILE A 132 20.83 -18.20 -4.39
CA ILE A 132 21.80 -17.09 -4.42
C ILE A 132 21.74 -16.30 -3.12
N LEU A 133 20.56 -15.90 -2.69
CA LEU A 133 20.36 -15.01 -1.54
C LEU A 133 20.37 -15.77 -0.19
N GLY A 134 20.05 -17.06 -0.20
CA GLY A 134 20.02 -17.88 1.02
C GLY A 134 19.11 -17.27 2.09
N ASN A 135 19.64 -17.10 3.30
CA ASN A 135 18.91 -16.52 4.43
C ASN A 135 18.98 -14.98 4.50
N ASN A 136 19.67 -14.32 3.58
CA ASN A 136 19.85 -12.87 3.60
C ASN A 136 18.59 -12.10 3.18
N ALA A 137 17.73 -12.75 2.40
CA ALA A 137 16.47 -12.17 1.96
C ALA A 137 15.41 -13.24 1.74
N ARG A 138 14.15 -12.89 1.92
CA ARG A 138 13.00 -13.72 1.52
C ARG A 138 12.66 -13.41 0.07
N VAL A 139 12.48 -14.43 -0.76
CA VAL A 139 12.09 -14.29 -2.17
C VAL A 139 10.64 -14.71 -2.34
N LEU A 140 9.83 -13.84 -2.93
CA LEU A 140 8.40 -14.07 -3.20
C LEU A 140 8.06 -13.70 -4.64
N THR A 141 6.97 -14.27 -5.14
CA THR A 141 6.31 -13.77 -6.35
C THR A 141 5.54 -12.49 -6.04
N ALA A 142 5.26 -11.69 -7.05
CA ALA A 142 4.40 -10.53 -6.94
C ALA A 142 3.59 -10.32 -8.21
N PRO A 143 2.39 -9.72 -8.10
CA PRO A 143 1.62 -9.30 -9.26
C PRO A 143 2.35 -8.21 -10.07
N CYS A 144 1.76 -7.81 -11.19
CA CYS A 144 2.34 -6.81 -12.07
C CYS A 144 2.68 -5.50 -11.34
N MET A 145 3.94 -5.08 -11.44
CA MET A 145 4.47 -3.86 -10.83
C MET A 145 4.37 -2.63 -11.76
N GLY A 146 3.70 -2.76 -12.92
CA GLY A 146 3.53 -1.66 -13.87
C GLY A 146 4.76 -1.31 -14.72
N ALA A 147 5.80 -2.15 -14.74
CA ALA A 147 7.07 -1.91 -15.45
C ALA A 147 7.31 -2.91 -16.58
N CYS A 148 6.28 -3.21 -17.38
CA CYS A 148 6.37 -4.21 -18.45
C CYS A 148 7.35 -3.83 -19.56
N ASP A 149 7.56 -2.54 -19.81
CA ASP A 149 8.54 -1.98 -20.75
C ASP A 149 10.00 -2.20 -20.30
N LYS A 150 10.20 -2.53 -19.02
CA LYS A 150 11.51 -2.73 -18.38
C LYS A 150 11.64 -4.11 -17.73
N ALA A 151 10.87 -5.07 -18.24
CA ALA A 151 10.87 -6.44 -17.73
C ALA A 151 12.25 -7.13 -17.93
N PRO A 152 12.60 -8.13 -17.08
CA PRO A 152 11.87 -8.50 -15.87
C PRO A 152 12.04 -7.47 -14.76
N ALA A 153 10.97 -7.26 -14.00
CA ALA A 153 10.92 -6.31 -12.89
C ALA A 153 10.93 -7.04 -11.55
N VAL A 154 11.77 -6.56 -10.63
CA VAL A 154 11.91 -7.09 -9.27
C VAL A 154 11.89 -5.93 -8.29
N ALA A 155 11.32 -6.11 -7.12
CA ALA A 155 11.42 -5.14 -6.03
C ALA A 155 12.23 -5.73 -4.87
N VAL A 156 13.27 -5.04 -4.45
CA VAL A 156 14.03 -5.32 -3.23
C VAL A 156 13.54 -4.32 -2.16
N GLY A 157 12.72 -4.79 -1.24
CA GLY A 157 11.95 -3.87 -0.39
C GLY A 157 11.01 -2.99 -1.24
N GLN A 158 11.25 -1.69 -1.26
CA GLN A 158 10.53 -0.71 -2.09
C GLN A 158 11.34 -0.27 -3.33
N ASN A 159 12.58 -0.75 -3.49
CA ASN A 159 13.43 -0.42 -4.62
C ASN A 159 13.11 -1.30 -5.82
N GLN A 160 12.60 -0.72 -6.89
CA GLN A 160 12.32 -1.43 -8.14
C GLN A 160 13.58 -1.57 -9.00
N ILE A 161 13.93 -2.80 -9.34
CA ILE A 161 15.05 -3.13 -10.20
C ILE A 161 14.49 -3.55 -11.56
N PHE A 162 14.89 -2.82 -12.58
CA PHE A 162 14.47 -3.04 -13.96
C PHE A 162 15.52 -3.80 -14.77
N HIS A 163 15.04 -4.57 -15.78
CA HIS A 163 15.91 -5.50 -16.52
C HIS A 163 16.74 -6.30 -15.51
N ALA A 164 16.02 -6.89 -14.56
CA ALA A 164 16.60 -7.51 -13.39
C ALA A 164 17.45 -8.71 -13.77
N THR A 165 18.64 -8.79 -13.20
CA THR A 165 19.55 -9.94 -13.27
C THR A 165 19.89 -10.40 -11.85
N PRO A 166 20.36 -11.64 -11.65
CA PRO A 166 20.78 -12.11 -10.35
C PRO A 166 21.79 -11.15 -9.69
N GLU A 167 22.78 -10.68 -10.43
CA GLU A 167 23.85 -9.81 -9.94
C GLU A 167 23.30 -8.47 -9.41
N LYS A 168 22.40 -7.84 -10.15
CA LYS A 168 21.78 -6.57 -9.73
C LYS A 168 20.97 -6.72 -8.44
N ILE A 169 20.31 -7.87 -8.28
CA ILE A 169 19.51 -8.14 -7.09
C ILE A 169 20.41 -8.44 -5.90
N GLU A 170 21.44 -9.26 -6.10
CA GLU A 170 22.44 -9.58 -5.09
C GLU A 170 23.14 -8.32 -4.58
N ASP A 171 23.59 -7.43 -5.47
CA ASP A 171 24.18 -6.13 -5.15
C ASP A 171 23.22 -5.26 -4.34
N ALA A 172 21.93 -5.20 -4.71
CA ALA A 172 20.92 -4.42 -4.00
C ALA A 172 20.65 -4.98 -2.59
N VAL A 173 20.62 -6.30 -2.43
CA VAL A 173 20.46 -6.96 -1.13
C VAL A 173 21.71 -6.74 -0.27
N ALA A 174 22.90 -6.94 -0.81
CA ALA A 174 24.17 -6.77 -0.10
C ALA A 174 24.39 -5.33 0.37
N SER A 175 24.00 -4.35 -0.43
CA SER A 175 24.07 -2.92 -0.10
C SER A 175 22.89 -2.40 0.72
N SER A 176 21.89 -3.26 1.03
CA SER A 176 20.64 -2.86 1.69
C SER A 176 19.92 -1.71 0.94
N SER A 177 19.99 -1.72 -0.38
CA SER A 177 19.32 -0.73 -1.24
C SER A 177 17.84 -1.04 -1.37
N VAL A 178 17.09 -0.85 -0.28
CA VAL A 178 15.67 -1.22 -0.15
C VAL A 178 14.69 -0.07 -0.35
N ARG A 179 15.18 1.17 -0.45
CA ARG A 179 14.32 2.35 -0.63
C ARG A 179 14.11 2.64 -2.10
N ALA A 180 12.90 3.08 -2.45
CA ALA A 180 12.59 3.51 -3.80
C ALA A 180 13.53 4.64 -4.25
N VAL A 181 14.07 4.50 -5.46
CA VAL A 181 14.85 5.57 -6.11
C VAL A 181 13.86 6.55 -6.73
N ILE A 182 13.88 7.80 -6.26
CA ILE A 182 13.07 8.87 -6.82
C ILE A 182 13.85 9.45 -8.01
N PRO A 183 13.33 9.33 -9.26
CA PRO A 183 13.99 9.89 -10.43
C PRO A 183 13.94 11.42 -10.40
N ASP A 184 14.80 12.05 -11.20
CA ASP A 184 14.71 13.49 -11.43
C ASP A 184 13.30 13.85 -11.92
N HIS A 185 12.70 14.83 -11.29
CA HIS A 185 11.33 15.24 -11.55
C HIS A 185 11.16 16.76 -11.46
N ILE A 186 10.11 17.24 -12.09
CA ILE A 186 9.66 18.62 -11.92
C ILE A 186 8.82 18.67 -10.64
N ASP A 187 9.31 19.36 -9.62
CA ASP A 187 8.55 19.57 -8.39
C ASP A 187 7.33 20.48 -8.61
N TYR A 188 6.47 20.58 -7.58
CA TYR A 188 5.25 21.37 -7.66
C TYR A 188 5.51 22.84 -8.02
N ASP A 189 6.49 23.47 -7.40
CA ASP A 189 6.77 24.88 -7.59
C ASP A 189 7.32 25.17 -9.00
N LYS A 190 8.19 24.33 -9.51
CA LYS A 190 8.66 24.40 -10.90
C LYS A 190 7.53 24.17 -11.89
N TYR A 191 6.66 23.20 -11.64
CA TYR A 191 5.50 22.93 -12.49
C TYR A 191 4.53 24.11 -12.54
N VAL A 192 4.21 24.70 -11.38
CA VAL A 192 3.33 25.88 -11.29
C VAL A 192 3.96 27.10 -11.97
N SER A 193 5.26 27.36 -11.74
CA SER A 193 5.98 28.48 -12.35
C SER A 193 6.08 28.36 -13.87
N ALA A 194 6.19 27.13 -14.40
CA ALA A 194 6.14 26.86 -15.83
C ALA A 194 4.72 26.92 -16.44
N GLY A 195 3.72 27.26 -15.62
CA GLY A 195 2.33 27.39 -16.08
C GLY A 195 1.45 26.19 -15.83
N GLY A 196 1.89 25.27 -15.00
CA GLY A 196 1.08 24.16 -14.53
C GLY A 196 -0.20 24.60 -13.85
N TYR A 197 -1.24 23.79 -13.94
CA TYR A 197 -2.57 24.03 -13.37
C TYR A 197 -3.31 25.29 -13.86
N LYS A 198 -2.83 25.99 -14.88
CA LYS A 198 -3.52 27.20 -15.42
C LYS A 198 -4.95 26.89 -15.86
N THR A 199 -5.17 25.79 -16.55
CA THR A 199 -6.51 25.38 -17.00
C THR A 199 -7.40 25.03 -15.82
N LEU A 200 -6.88 24.30 -14.83
CA LEU A 200 -7.62 23.99 -13.61
C LEU A 200 -8.04 25.26 -12.86
N ARG A 201 -7.14 26.24 -12.72
CA ARG A 201 -7.47 27.55 -12.11
C ARG A 201 -8.57 28.27 -12.86
N ARG A 202 -8.52 28.30 -14.20
CA ARG A 202 -9.59 28.90 -15.03
C ARG A 202 -10.94 28.23 -14.80
N CYS A 203 -10.96 26.91 -14.61
CA CYS A 203 -12.20 26.19 -14.27
C CYS A 203 -12.68 26.55 -12.87
N TYR A 204 -11.79 26.59 -11.89
CA TYR A 204 -12.11 26.92 -10.51
C TYR A 204 -12.64 28.37 -10.37
N ASP A 205 -12.03 29.31 -11.09
CA ASP A 205 -12.41 30.72 -11.13
C ASP A 205 -13.68 31.02 -11.98
N GLY A 206 -14.28 29.97 -12.58
CA GLY A 206 -15.46 30.09 -13.43
C GLY A 206 -15.22 30.69 -14.82
N ASN A 207 -13.94 30.89 -15.20
CA ASN A 207 -13.56 31.42 -16.53
C ASN A 207 -13.60 30.35 -17.65
N LEU A 208 -13.82 29.10 -17.29
CA LEU A 208 -13.96 27.98 -18.22
C LEU A 208 -15.03 27.02 -17.70
N SER A 209 -16.14 26.90 -18.47
CA SER A 209 -17.24 26.03 -18.04
C SER A 209 -16.95 24.55 -18.31
N ARG A 210 -17.68 23.68 -17.61
CA ARG A 210 -17.61 22.24 -17.82
C ARG A 210 -17.92 21.87 -19.27
N GLU A 211 -18.95 22.50 -19.86
CA GLU A 211 -19.40 22.24 -21.24
C GLU A 211 -18.33 22.61 -22.26
N GLN A 212 -17.61 23.73 -22.02
CA GLN A 212 -16.48 24.14 -22.86
C GLN A 212 -15.33 23.14 -22.78
N ILE A 213 -15.05 22.57 -21.60
CA ILE A 213 -14.02 21.53 -21.45
C ILE A 213 -14.41 20.27 -22.23
N ILE A 214 -15.64 19.80 -22.04
CA ILE A 214 -16.17 18.61 -22.72
C ILE A 214 -16.10 18.81 -24.25
N SER A 215 -16.61 19.91 -24.75
CA SER A 215 -16.57 20.21 -26.19
C SER A 215 -15.14 20.30 -26.74
N SER A 216 -14.21 20.83 -25.95
CA SER A 216 -12.79 20.89 -26.32
C SER A 216 -12.15 19.49 -26.39
N LEU A 217 -12.48 18.60 -25.46
CA LEU A 217 -12.01 17.22 -25.47
C LEU A 217 -12.58 16.43 -26.63
N GLU A 218 -13.90 16.56 -26.90
CA GLU A 218 -14.57 15.91 -28.03
C GLU A 218 -13.98 16.37 -29.38
N SER A 219 -13.76 17.69 -29.54
CA SER A 219 -13.20 18.24 -30.77
C SER A 219 -11.72 17.88 -30.98
N SER A 220 -10.99 17.54 -29.91
CA SER A 220 -9.59 17.15 -29.98
C SER A 220 -9.38 15.74 -30.54
N SER A 221 -10.45 14.93 -30.61
CA SER A 221 -10.39 13.50 -30.97
C SER A 221 -9.38 12.69 -30.13
N LEU A 222 -9.13 13.12 -28.89
CA LEU A 222 -8.23 12.43 -27.98
C LEU A 222 -8.87 11.13 -27.49
N CYS A 223 -8.27 10.01 -27.87
CA CYS A 223 -8.72 8.67 -27.47
C CYS A 223 -7.68 7.95 -26.64
N GLY A 224 -8.15 7.03 -25.77
CA GLY A 224 -7.26 6.13 -25.04
C GLY A 224 -6.56 5.14 -25.98
N LEU A 225 -5.27 4.91 -25.77
CA LEU A 225 -4.49 3.94 -26.55
C LEU A 225 -4.89 2.48 -26.29
N GLY A 226 -5.64 2.21 -25.23
CA GLY A 226 -6.12 0.88 -24.87
C GLY A 226 -7.38 0.40 -25.59
N GLY A 227 -7.88 1.13 -26.58
CA GLY A 227 -9.04 0.75 -27.38
C GLY A 227 -10.41 1.01 -26.70
N ALA A 228 -10.46 1.70 -25.60
CA ALA A 228 -11.65 2.16 -24.89
C ALA A 228 -11.91 3.64 -25.24
N GLY A 229 -12.07 3.95 -26.50
CA GLY A 229 -12.36 5.30 -26.98
C GLY A 229 -13.55 5.34 -27.88
#